data_939f86394fea4e23470b27e5f85a1db7
#
_entry.id   939f86394fea4e23470b27e5f85a1db7
#
_cell.length_a   1.000
_cell.length_b   1.000
_cell.length_c   1.000
_cell.angle_alpha   90.00
_cell.angle_beta   90.00
_cell.angle_gamma   90.00
#
_symmetry.space_group_name_H-M   'P 1'
#
loop_
_entity.id
_entity.type
_entity.pdbx_description
1 polymer ?
#
loop_
_entity_poly.entity_id
_entity_poly.type
_entity_poly.pdbx_seq_one_letter_code
_entity_poly.pdbx_strand_id
1 'polypeptide(L)' 'MAVEDCPFRVEELSPAGELIRVIAYLDHPIIARAAFQAAVEQYPKVRIRLRNRALVMEEHKPE' A
#
# COMPACT_ATOMS: atom_id res chain seq x y z
N MET A 1 19.11 4.77 1.23
CA MET A 1 18.09 4.77 2.29
C MET A 1 17.64 3.34 2.56
N ALA A 2 17.60 2.92 3.82
CA ALA A 2 17.14 1.59 4.18
C ALA A 2 15.61 1.52 4.16
N VAL A 3 15.06 0.32 3.90
CA VAL A 3 13.62 0.11 3.81
C VAL A 3 12.90 0.51 5.10
N GLU A 4 13.51 0.25 6.25
CA GLU A 4 12.94 0.58 7.56
C GLU A 4 12.84 2.09 7.79
N ASP A 5 13.52 2.92 6.98
CA ASP A 5 13.43 4.37 7.06
C ASP A 5 12.25 4.92 6.24
N CYS A 6 11.57 4.07 5.49
CA CYS A 6 10.44 4.45 4.66
C CYS A 6 9.14 4.30 5.45
N PRO A 7 8.49 5.41 5.85
CA PRO A 7 7.27 5.32 6.67
C PRO A 7 6.05 4.82 5.91
N PHE A 8 6.04 4.98 4.58
CA PHE A 8 4.88 4.62 3.77
C PHE A 8 5.06 3.26 3.13
N ARG A 9 3.98 2.46 3.15
CA ARG A 9 3.95 1.14 2.52
C ARG A 9 2.68 0.96 1.72
N VAL A 10 2.83 0.43 0.50
CA VAL A 10 1.69 -0.06 -0.28
C VAL A 10 1.68 -1.57 -0.08
N GLU A 11 0.59 -2.08 0.48
CA GLU A 11 0.49 -3.47 0.93
C GLU A 11 -0.61 -4.20 0.19
N GLU A 12 -0.34 -5.46 -0.18
CA GLU A 12 -1.37 -6.36 -0.68
C GLU A 12 -1.94 -7.15 0.50
N LEU A 13 -3.28 -7.17 0.59
CA LEU A 13 -3.98 -7.88 1.65
C LEU A 13 -4.81 -9.01 1.06
N SER A 14 -5.03 -10.06 1.88
CA SER A 14 -6.01 -11.10 1.58
C SER A 14 -7.42 -10.51 1.66
N PRO A 15 -8.45 -11.20 1.13
CA PRO A 15 -9.84 -10.78 1.31
C PRO A 15 -10.21 -10.57 2.77
N ALA A 16 -9.59 -11.32 3.69
CA ALA A 16 -9.83 -11.21 5.13
C ALA A 16 -9.05 -10.03 5.77
N GLY A 17 -8.21 -9.33 5.01
CA GLY A 17 -7.45 -8.19 5.51
C GLY A 17 -6.08 -8.53 6.07
N GLU A 18 -5.60 -9.74 5.85
CA GLU A 18 -4.26 -10.15 6.30
C GLU A 18 -3.21 -9.72 5.28
N LEU A 19 -2.05 -9.30 5.78
CA LEU A 19 -0.94 -8.89 4.92
C LEU A 19 -0.38 -10.09 4.15
N ILE A 20 -0.36 -9.97 2.82
CA ILE A 20 0.25 -10.97 1.94
C ILE A 20 1.68 -10.55 1.59
N ARG A 21 1.85 -9.30 1.14
CA ARG A 21 3.18 -8.78 0.78
C ARG A 21 3.17 -7.27 0.79
N VAL A 22 4.35 -6.66 0.86
CA VAL A 22 4.52 -5.24 0.66
C VAL A 22 4.90 -5.03 -0.81
N ILE A 23 4.08 -4.27 -1.52
CA ILE A 23 4.30 -3.98 -2.95
C ILE A 23 5.40 -2.94 -3.10
N ALA A 24 5.38 -1.89 -2.26
CA ALA A 24 6.32 -0.79 -2.36
C ALA A 24 6.54 -0.12 -1.01
N TYR A 25 7.76 0.37 -0.81
CA TYR A 25 8.16 1.18 0.34
C TYR A 25 8.48 2.58 -0.18
N LEU A 26 7.91 3.61 0.45
CA LEU A 26 8.05 5.00 0.00
C LEU A 26 8.37 5.89 1.18
N ASP A 27 9.10 6.97 0.91
CA ASP A 27 9.51 7.93 1.93
C ASP A 27 8.81 9.29 1.79
N HIS A 28 7.96 9.46 0.79
CA HIS A 28 7.30 10.72 0.51
C HIS A 28 5.81 10.51 0.29
N PRO A 29 4.94 11.33 0.90
CA PRO A 29 3.49 11.10 0.82
C PRO A 29 2.91 11.22 -0.59
N ILE A 30 3.41 12.14 -1.41
CA ILE A 30 2.90 12.30 -2.78
C ILE A 30 3.28 11.09 -3.63
N ILE A 31 4.53 10.64 -3.51
CA ILE A 31 5.00 9.45 -4.23
C ILE A 31 4.25 8.21 -3.74
N ALA A 32 3.99 8.14 -2.43
CA ALA A 32 3.25 7.01 -1.86
C ALA A 32 1.83 6.92 -2.40
N ARG A 33 1.14 8.05 -2.53
CA ARG A 33 -0.22 8.06 -3.10
C ARG A 33 -0.21 7.66 -4.57
N ALA A 34 0.78 8.13 -5.34
CA ALA A 34 0.93 7.76 -6.74
C ALA A 34 1.21 6.25 -6.87
N ALA A 35 2.06 5.71 -6.00
CA ALA A 35 2.35 4.28 -5.98
C ALA A 35 1.11 3.46 -5.63
N PHE A 36 0.32 3.91 -4.66
CA PHE A 36 -0.94 3.26 -4.29
C PHE A 36 -1.89 3.22 -5.48
N GLN A 37 -2.08 4.34 -6.17
CA GLN A 37 -2.98 4.40 -7.32
C GLN A 37 -2.49 3.51 -8.45
N ALA A 38 -1.20 3.50 -8.73
CA ALA A 38 -0.62 2.62 -9.73
C ALA A 38 -0.85 1.15 -9.37
N ALA A 39 -0.71 0.80 -8.09
CA ALA A 39 -0.95 -0.57 -7.63
C ALA A 39 -2.42 -0.97 -7.83
N VAL A 40 -3.35 -0.08 -7.52
CA VAL A 40 -4.79 -0.33 -7.73
C VAL A 40 -5.10 -0.55 -9.21
N GLU A 41 -4.47 0.24 -10.08
CA GLU A 41 -4.67 0.10 -11.54
C GLU A 41 -4.11 -1.22 -12.06
N GLN A 42 -2.96 -1.64 -11.54
CA GLN A 42 -2.33 -2.90 -11.98
C GLN A 42 -2.99 -4.13 -11.38
N TYR A 43 -3.54 -4.01 -10.17
CA TYR A 43 -4.15 -5.13 -9.44
C TYR A 43 -5.55 -4.77 -8.96
N PRO A 44 -6.50 -4.48 -9.88
CA PRO A 44 -7.82 -3.95 -9.47
C PRO A 44 -8.67 -4.93 -8.67
N LYS A 45 -8.38 -6.23 -8.76
CA LYS A 45 -9.13 -7.26 -8.05
C LYS A 45 -8.51 -7.66 -6.72
N VAL A 46 -7.43 -7.00 -6.34
CA VAL A 46 -6.69 -7.31 -5.12
C VAL A 46 -6.97 -6.22 -4.09
N ARG A 47 -7.08 -6.62 -2.83
CA ARG A 47 -7.23 -5.66 -1.73
C ARG A 47 -5.88 -5.02 -1.47
N ILE A 48 -5.80 -3.69 -1.54
CA ILE A 48 -4.55 -2.93 -1.41
C ILE A 48 -4.74 -1.83 -0.38
N ARG A 49 -3.70 -1.61 0.42
CA ARG A 49 -3.73 -0.59 1.48
C ARG A 49 -2.48 0.27 1.39
N LEU A 50 -2.68 1.59 1.54
CA LEU A 50 -1.59 2.54 1.75
C LEU A 50 -1.53 2.84 3.24
N ARG A 51 -0.38 2.61 3.85
CA ARG A 51 -0.20 2.80 5.28
C ARG A 51 1.02 3.69 5.56
N ASN A 52 0.86 4.58 6.54
CA ASN A 52 1.96 5.36 7.12
C ASN A 52 2.17 4.82 8.53
N ARG A 53 3.18 3.94 8.70
CA ARG A 53 3.41 3.23 9.96
C ARG A 53 2.14 2.52 10.42
N ALA A 54 1.57 2.88 11.57
CA ALA A 54 0.34 2.27 12.09
C ALA A 54 -0.93 2.88 11.49
N LEU A 55 -0.82 4.03 10.80
CA LEU A 55 -1.98 4.73 10.26
C LEU A 55 -2.33 4.24 8.86
N VAL A 56 -3.54 3.73 8.69
CA VAL A 56 -4.08 3.40 7.38
C VAL A 56 -4.57 4.68 6.73
N MET A 57 -3.98 5.05 5.59
CA MET A 57 -4.32 6.28 4.88
C MET A 57 -5.39 6.07 3.83
N GLU A 58 -5.27 5.01 3.05
CA GLU A 58 -6.22 4.68 1.99
C GLU A 58 -6.30 3.17 1.83
N GLU A 59 -7.44 2.70 1.39
CA GLU A 59 -7.63 1.28 1.16
C GLU A 59 -8.52 1.07 -0.08
N HIS A 60 -8.12 0.13 -0.93
CA HIS A 60 -8.90 -0.32 -2.07
C HIS A 60 -9.43 -1.72 -1.76
N LYS A 61 -10.75 -1.85 -1.74
CA LYS A 61 -11.43 -3.13 -1.55
C LYS A 61 -12.14 -3.47 -2.86
N PRO A 62 -11.69 -4.49 -3.59
CA PRO A 62 -12.37 -4.89 -4.81
C PRO A 62 -13.75 -5.46 -4.50
N GLU A 63 -14.63 -5.29 -5.44
CA GLU A 63 -15.99 -5.85 -5.32
C GLU A 63 -16.02 -7.33 -5.59
#